data_b68ac9a66e469520fe7ed94f6e47f867
#
_entry.id   b68ac9a66e469520fe7ed94f6e47f867
#
_cell.length_a   1.000
_cell.length_b   1.000
_cell.length_c   1.000
_cell.angle_alpha   90.00
_cell.angle_beta   90.00
_cell.angle_gamma   90.00
#
_symmetry.space_group_name_H-M   'P 1'
#
loop_
_entity.id
_entity.type
_entity.pdbx_description
1 polymer ?
#
loop_
_entity_poly.entity_id
_entity_poly.type
_entity_poly.pdbx_seq_one_letter_code
_entity_poly.pdbx_strand_id
1 'polypeptide(L)'
;MGAPTTPPFRADHVGSLLRPAGVKLARQQFYEKQSIGFESLTSAEDLAIADLVKLQESAGLQVVTDGEARRSFWHYDFMGSLDGFALEDRSEGVAFAGVQLRPVFPIVHSKVGFPSDHPMLGHYKYLAK
;
A
#
# COMPACT_ATOMS: atom_id res chain seq x y z
N MET A 1 -28.95 -8.83 17.66
CA MET A 1 -28.46 -9.84 16.70
C MET A 1 -26.94 -9.75 16.69
N GLY A 2 -26.22 -10.87 16.88
CA GLY A 2 -24.76 -10.89 16.75
C GLY A 2 -24.32 -10.64 15.29
N ALA A 3 -23.08 -10.14 15.12
CA ALA A 3 -22.50 -10.00 13.78
C ALA A 3 -22.34 -11.38 13.13
N PRO A 4 -22.48 -11.50 11.80
CA PRO A 4 -22.26 -12.75 11.10
C PRO A 4 -20.81 -13.21 11.28
N THR A 5 -20.60 -14.51 11.50
CA THR A 5 -19.27 -15.12 11.68
C THR A 5 -18.71 -15.72 10.40
N THR A 6 -19.50 -15.70 9.31
CA THR A 6 -19.12 -16.22 7.99
C THR A 6 -19.44 -15.20 6.90
N PRO A 7 -18.66 -15.15 5.82
CA PRO A 7 -18.93 -14.27 4.68
C PRO A 7 -20.31 -14.52 4.04
N PRO A 8 -20.89 -13.53 3.34
CA PRO A 8 -20.37 -12.17 3.17
C PRO A 8 -20.55 -11.29 4.41
N PHE A 9 -19.50 -10.54 4.78
CA PHE A 9 -19.57 -9.54 5.84
C PHE A 9 -20.16 -8.23 5.29
N ARG A 10 -20.92 -7.50 6.16
CA ARG A 10 -21.61 -6.28 5.73
C ARG A 10 -20.73 -5.02 5.79
N ALA A 11 -19.66 -5.07 6.58
CA ALA A 11 -18.73 -3.96 6.75
C ALA A 11 -17.31 -4.44 6.53
N ASP A 12 -16.58 -3.70 5.70
CA ASP A 12 -15.17 -3.83 5.45
C ASP A 12 -14.55 -2.43 5.26
N HIS A 13 -13.23 -2.36 5.26
CA HIS A 13 -12.51 -1.14 4.94
C HIS A 13 -11.98 -1.21 3.51
N VAL A 14 -12.26 -0.18 2.72
CA VAL A 14 -11.74 -0.01 1.36
C VAL A 14 -10.91 1.26 1.29
N GLY A 15 -9.71 1.15 0.73
CA GLY A 15 -8.79 2.26 0.56
C GLY A 15 -7.82 2.46 1.73
N SER A 16 -7.16 3.60 1.73
CA SER A 16 -6.07 3.91 2.65
C SER A 16 -6.59 4.37 4.01
N LEU A 17 -6.03 3.80 5.08
CA LEU A 17 -6.11 4.38 6.41
C LEU A 17 -5.10 5.53 6.56
N LEU A 18 -5.30 6.38 7.57
CA LEU A 18 -4.35 7.45 7.88
C LEU A 18 -3.02 6.83 8.35
N ARG A 19 -1.95 7.12 7.62
CA ARG A 19 -0.62 6.65 8.00
C ARG A 19 -0.17 7.29 9.29
N PRO A 20 0.28 6.49 10.29
CA PRO A 20 0.92 7.00 11.50
C PRO A 20 2.14 7.86 11.19
N ALA A 21 2.44 8.81 12.09
CA ALA A 21 3.56 9.73 11.91
C ALA A 21 4.91 8.99 11.75
N GLY A 22 5.10 7.87 12.46
CA GLY A 22 6.32 7.04 12.35
C GLY A 22 6.52 6.48 10.94
N VAL A 23 5.46 6.01 10.28
CA VAL A 23 5.54 5.53 8.88
C VAL A 23 5.85 6.69 7.94
N LYS A 24 5.21 7.84 8.11
CA LYS A 24 5.50 9.02 7.27
C LYS A 24 6.96 9.43 7.38
N LEU A 25 7.50 9.45 8.60
CA LEU A 25 8.91 9.78 8.85
C LEU A 25 9.84 8.74 8.23
N ALA A 26 9.61 7.44 8.44
CA ALA A 26 10.43 6.37 7.87
C ALA A 26 10.42 6.41 6.33
N ARG A 27 9.26 6.64 5.71
CA ARG A 27 9.14 6.81 4.26
C ARG A 27 9.91 8.02 3.74
N GLN A 28 9.83 9.15 4.43
CA GLN A 28 10.61 10.33 4.09
C GLN A 28 12.12 10.06 4.21
N GLN A 29 12.56 9.39 5.27
CA GLN A 29 13.96 9.04 5.48
C GLN A 29 14.48 8.07 4.42
N PHE A 30 13.65 7.13 3.97
CA PHE A 30 14.04 6.16 2.96
C PHE A 30 14.02 6.76 1.54
N TYR A 31 12.88 7.31 1.10
CA TYR A 31 12.69 7.73 -0.29
C TYR A 31 13.33 9.09 -0.62
N GLU A 32 13.28 10.05 0.31
CA GLU A 32 13.76 11.41 0.05
C GLU A 32 15.18 11.62 0.55
N LYS A 33 15.45 11.22 1.80
CA LYS A 33 16.73 11.48 2.45
C LYS A 33 17.75 10.36 2.28
N GLN A 34 17.31 9.17 1.91
CA GLN A 34 18.14 7.96 1.79
C GLN A 34 19.01 7.69 3.06
N SER A 35 18.46 8.01 4.23
CA SER A 35 19.15 7.95 5.51
C SER A 35 18.91 6.67 6.31
N ILE A 36 17.96 5.83 5.87
CA ILE A 36 17.70 4.50 6.45
C ILE A 36 17.64 3.43 5.36
N GLY A 37 17.90 2.17 5.75
CA GLY A 37 17.78 1.03 4.86
C GLY A 37 16.34 0.52 4.72
N PHE A 38 16.13 -0.35 3.72
CA PHE A 38 14.82 -0.97 3.44
C PHE A 38 14.27 -1.75 4.64
N GLU A 39 15.12 -2.44 5.40
CA GLU A 39 14.72 -3.20 6.60
C GLU A 39 14.12 -2.29 7.68
N SER A 40 14.68 -1.09 7.87
CA SER A 40 14.17 -0.11 8.83
C SER A 40 12.81 0.43 8.39
N LEU A 41 12.63 0.70 7.10
CA LEU A 41 11.34 1.09 6.55
C LEU A 41 10.31 -0.02 6.76
N THR A 42 10.64 -1.25 6.37
CA THR A 42 9.76 -2.41 6.52
C THR A 42 9.35 -2.62 7.97
N SER A 43 10.29 -2.51 8.91
CA SER A 43 9.99 -2.65 10.34
C SER A 43 9.02 -1.59 10.84
N ALA A 44 9.17 -0.34 10.41
CA ALA A 44 8.26 0.74 10.78
C ALA A 44 6.85 0.53 10.18
N GLU A 45 6.77 0.02 8.95
CA GLU A 45 5.52 -0.31 8.27
C GLU A 45 4.84 -1.50 8.93
N ASP A 46 5.59 -2.55 9.28
CA ASP A 46 5.09 -3.75 9.98
C ASP A 46 4.43 -3.41 11.32
N LEU A 47 5.11 -2.62 12.15
CA LEU A 47 4.57 -2.16 13.43
C LEU A 47 3.27 -1.38 13.25
N ALA A 48 3.26 -0.45 12.30
CA ALA A 48 2.08 0.35 12.03
C ALA A 48 0.91 -0.50 11.52
N ILE A 49 1.15 -1.47 10.65
CA ILE A 49 0.12 -2.37 10.13
C ILE A 49 -0.47 -3.22 11.26
N ALA A 50 0.36 -3.74 12.17
CA ALA A 50 -0.14 -4.48 13.34
C ALA A 50 -1.11 -3.63 14.19
N ASP A 51 -0.82 -2.36 14.39
CA ASP A 51 -1.70 -1.45 15.12
C ASP A 51 -2.96 -1.07 14.32
N LEU A 52 -2.84 -0.90 13.00
CA LEU A 52 -3.99 -0.65 12.12
C LEU A 52 -4.93 -1.85 12.06
N VAL A 53 -4.42 -3.09 12.09
CA VAL A 53 -5.22 -4.31 12.19
C VAL A 53 -6.01 -4.32 13.51
N LYS A 54 -5.34 -4.12 14.65
CA LYS A 54 -6.00 -4.04 15.96
C LYS A 54 -7.08 -2.96 16.00
N LEU A 55 -6.83 -1.80 15.38
CA LEU A 55 -7.82 -0.73 15.30
C LEU A 55 -9.06 -1.18 14.52
N GLN A 56 -8.91 -1.85 13.40
CA GLN A 56 -10.01 -2.38 12.59
C GLN A 56 -10.80 -3.45 13.37
N GLU A 57 -10.11 -4.38 14.02
CA GLU A 57 -10.73 -5.40 14.87
C GLU A 57 -11.50 -4.78 16.04
N SER A 58 -10.92 -3.77 16.70
CA SER A 58 -11.58 -3.06 17.82
C SER A 58 -12.83 -2.29 17.37
N ALA A 59 -12.89 -1.88 16.11
CA ALA A 59 -14.06 -1.28 15.49
C ALA A 59 -15.12 -2.32 15.06
N GLY A 60 -14.86 -3.61 15.25
CA GLY A 60 -15.77 -4.71 14.94
C GLY A 60 -15.73 -5.19 13.51
N LEU A 61 -14.71 -4.82 12.72
CA LEU A 61 -14.51 -5.35 11.37
C LEU A 61 -14.08 -6.82 11.44
N GLN A 62 -14.65 -7.64 10.58
CA GLN A 62 -14.33 -9.07 10.47
C GLN A 62 -13.41 -9.36 9.27
N VAL A 63 -13.21 -8.38 8.41
CA VAL A 63 -12.23 -8.36 7.34
C VAL A 63 -11.34 -7.14 7.56
N VAL A 64 -10.05 -7.36 7.58
CA VAL A 64 -9.06 -6.30 7.81
C VAL A 64 -8.14 -6.14 6.60
N THR A 65 -7.57 -4.95 6.46
CA THR A 65 -6.57 -4.63 5.44
C THR A 65 -5.30 -4.11 6.11
N ASP A 66 -4.20 -4.02 5.36
CA ASP A 66 -2.97 -3.35 5.80
C ASP A 66 -3.09 -1.82 5.82
N GLY A 67 -4.27 -1.28 5.53
CA GLY A 67 -4.52 0.16 5.45
C GLY A 67 -3.73 0.87 4.36
N GLU A 68 -3.20 0.14 3.39
CA GLU A 68 -2.30 0.65 2.33
C GLU A 68 -1.06 1.37 2.87
N ALA A 69 -0.60 1.01 4.07
CA ALA A 69 0.51 1.70 4.74
C ALA A 69 1.80 1.69 3.92
N ARG A 70 2.05 0.61 3.15
CA ARG A 70 3.24 0.42 2.32
C ARG A 70 3.15 1.08 0.95
N ARG A 71 1.95 1.44 0.46
CA ARG A 71 1.76 1.95 -0.91
C ARG A 71 2.20 3.40 -1.05
N SER A 72 2.84 3.71 -2.15
CA SER A 72 3.11 5.09 -2.58
C SER A 72 1.90 5.68 -3.29
N PHE A 73 1.25 4.86 -4.14
CA PHE A 73 0.03 5.24 -4.83
C PHE A 73 -0.82 3.99 -5.09
N TRP A 74 -2.14 4.13 -5.23
CA TRP A 74 -3.09 3.01 -5.23
C TRP A 74 -2.81 1.94 -6.31
N HIS A 75 -2.24 2.28 -7.46
CA HIS A 75 -1.96 1.32 -8.54
C HIS A 75 -0.49 1.23 -8.96
N TYR A 76 0.34 2.24 -8.68
CA TYR A 76 1.73 2.27 -9.15
C TYR A 76 2.57 1.15 -8.53
N ASP A 77 2.40 0.91 -7.25
CA ASP A 77 3.17 -0.11 -6.54
C ASP A 77 2.86 -1.53 -7.07
N PHE A 78 1.62 -1.76 -7.51
CA PHE A 78 1.25 -3.03 -8.16
C PHE A 78 1.80 -3.09 -9.59
N MET A 79 1.41 -2.14 -10.44
CA MET A 79 1.76 -2.16 -11.86
C MET A 79 3.26 -2.03 -12.09
N GLY A 80 3.94 -1.17 -11.34
CA GLY A 80 5.39 -0.97 -11.44
C GLY A 80 6.22 -2.17 -11.02
N SER A 81 5.61 -3.16 -10.36
CA SER A 81 6.25 -4.41 -9.96
C SER A 81 5.91 -5.59 -10.87
N LEU A 82 5.11 -5.39 -11.91
CA LEU A 82 4.86 -6.40 -12.94
C LEU A 82 5.98 -6.44 -13.97
N ASP A 83 6.26 -7.64 -14.50
CA ASP A 83 7.15 -7.76 -15.66
C ASP A 83 6.56 -7.00 -16.85
N GLY A 84 7.40 -6.34 -17.61
CA GLY A 84 7.02 -5.60 -18.80
C GLY A 84 6.44 -4.22 -18.55
N PHE A 85 6.30 -3.79 -17.28
CA PHE A 85 5.92 -2.43 -16.91
C PHE A 85 7.13 -1.62 -16.42
N ALA A 86 7.07 -0.31 -16.66
CA ALA A 86 7.91 0.67 -15.97
C ALA A 86 7.06 1.88 -15.57
N LEU A 87 7.45 2.56 -14.49
CA LEU A 87 6.87 3.85 -14.11
C LEU A 87 7.69 4.96 -14.74
N GLU A 88 7.06 5.78 -15.57
CA GLU A 88 7.71 6.89 -16.26
C GLU A 88 7.16 8.24 -15.82
N ASP A 89 8.06 9.19 -15.60
CA ASP A 89 7.69 10.58 -15.42
C ASP A 89 7.27 11.20 -16.77
N ARG A 90 6.17 11.94 -16.76
CA ARG A 90 5.66 12.70 -17.91
C ARG A 90 5.69 14.20 -17.58
N SER A 91 5.67 15.03 -18.63
CA SER A 91 5.66 16.48 -18.47
C SER A 91 4.38 17.02 -17.83
N GLU A 92 3.27 16.30 -18.00
CA GLU A 92 1.95 16.71 -17.49
C GLU A 92 1.33 15.58 -16.70
N GLY A 93 0.85 15.92 -15.49
CA GLY A 93 0.08 15.01 -14.63
C GLY A 93 -1.42 15.25 -14.78
N VAL A 94 -2.21 14.30 -14.27
CA VAL A 94 -3.66 14.45 -14.20
C VAL A 94 -4.01 15.49 -13.13
N ALA A 95 -4.76 16.51 -13.52
CA ALA A 95 -5.25 17.54 -12.63
C ALA A 95 -6.72 17.27 -12.25
N PHE A 96 -7.01 17.37 -10.96
CA PHE A 96 -8.37 17.43 -10.42
C PHE A 96 -8.61 18.80 -9.79
N ALA A 97 -9.86 19.15 -9.49
CA ALA A 97 -10.18 20.42 -8.85
C ALA A 97 -9.36 20.64 -7.57
N GLY A 98 -8.38 21.54 -7.63
CA GLY A 98 -7.50 21.90 -6.51
C GLY A 98 -6.35 20.94 -6.18
N VAL A 99 -6.18 19.83 -6.94
CA VAL A 99 -5.11 18.86 -6.72
C VAL A 99 -4.46 18.46 -8.05
N GLN A 100 -3.14 18.58 -8.12
CA GLN A 100 -2.35 18.04 -9.23
C GLN A 100 -1.66 16.76 -8.78
N LEU A 101 -1.92 15.66 -9.48
CA LEU A 101 -1.24 14.40 -9.23
C LEU A 101 0.19 14.44 -9.78
N ARG A 102 1.07 13.65 -9.15
CA ARG A 102 2.41 13.43 -9.68
C ARG A 102 2.33 12.88 -11.11
N PRO A 103 3.08 13.44 -12.07
CA PRO A 103 3.02 13.03 -13.48
C PRO A 103 3.79 11.73 -13.74
N VAL A 104 3.45 10.67 -13.03
CA VAL A 104 4.02 9.33 -13.20
C VAL A 104 2.97 8.41 -13.80
N PHE A 105 3.34 7.63 -14.78
CA PHE A 105 2.42 6.70 -15.46
C PHE A 105 3.05 5.33 -15.61
N PRO A 106 2.29 4.24 -15.40
CA PRO A 106 2.73 2.90 -15.73
C PRO A 106 2.65 2.70 -17.25
N ILE A 107 3.78 2.38 -17.87
CA ILE A 107 3.91 2.15 -19.31
C ILE A 107 4.30 0.70 -19.55
N VAL A 108 3.68 0.08 -20.55
CA VAL A 108 4.00 -1.28 -20.98
C VAL A 108 5.14 -1.22 -22.02
N HIS A 109 6.25 -1.86 -21.73
CA HIS A 109 7.43 -1.90 -22.61
C HIS A 109 7.66 -3.26 -23.26
N SER A 110 7.14 -4.33 -22.66
CA SER A 110 7.33 -5.69 -23.17
C SER A 110 6.18 -6.60 -22.72
N LYS A 111 6.31 -7.91 -22.93
CA LYS A 111 5.31 -8.89 -22.52
C LYS A 111 5.04 -8.77 -21.01
N VAL A 112 3.78 -8.59 -20.70
CA VAL A 112 3.31 -8.50 -19.29
C VAL A 112 3.38 -9.87 -18.63
N GLY A 113 3.95 -9.92 -17.43
CA GLY A 113 4.00 -11.11 -16.58
C GLY A 113 3.80 -10.77 -15.11
N PHE A 114 3.53 -11.80 -14.31
CA PHE A 114 3.43 -11.66 -12.86
C PHE A 114 4.64 -12.35 -12.23
N PRO A 115 5.61 -11.60 -11.68
CA PRO A 115 6.81 -12.19 -11.08
C PRO A 115 6.47 -12.94 -9.79
N SER A 116 7.16 -14.05 -9.55
CA SER A 116 6.94 -14.88 -8.36
C SER A 116 7.37 -14.21 -7.05
N ASP A 117 8.16 -13.15 -7.13
CA ASP A 117 8.66 -12.33 -6.03
C ASP A 117 7.97 -10.95 -5.95
N HIS A 118 6.81 -10.80 -6.60
CA HIS A 118 6.05 -9.55 -6.54
C HIS A 118 5.85 -9.10 -5.09
N PRO A 119 6.21 -7.85 -4.71
CA PRO A 119 6.23 -7.39 -3.31
C PRO A 119 4.92 -7.60 -2.56
N MET A 120 3.78 -7.45 -3.23
CA MET A 120 2.46 -7.62 -2.60
C MET A 120 2.18 -9.06 -2.15
N LEU A 121 2.89 -10.07 -2.67
CA LEU A 121 2.81 -11.43 -2.13
C LEU A 121 3.39 -11.50 -0.72
N GLY A 122 4.48 -10.79 -0.47
CA GLY A 122 5.06 -10.64 0.86
C GLY A 122 4.15 -9.86 1.82
N HIS A 123 3.55 -8.77 1.33
CA HIS A 123 2.60 -7.96 2.09
C HIS A 123 1.37 -8.77 2.53
N TYR A 124 0.80 -9.55 1.61
CA TYR A 124 -0.30 -10.46 1.94
C TYR A 124 0.10 -11.52 2.97
N LYS A 125 1.25 -12.17 2.78
CA LYS A 125 1.75 -13.18 3.74
C LYS A 125 1.98 -12.60 5.13
N TYR A 126 2.37 -11.34 5.22
CA TYR A 126 2.51 -10.65 6.51
C TYR A 126 1.14 -10.42 7.17
N LEU A 127 0.16 -9.94 6.42
CA LEU A 127 -1.18 -9.67 6.93
C LEU A 127 -1.94 -10.95 7.35
N ALA A 128 -1.64 -12.09 6.69
CA ALA A 128 -2.32 -13.36 6.92
C ALA A 128 -1.75 -14.18 8.12
N LYS A 129 -0.76 -13.65 8.85
CA LYS A 129 -0.22 -14.26 10.08
C LYS A 129 -1.08 -13.97 11.29
#